data_3d98eaf08a2bf3bf35c5ca9bbc4b35b8
#
_entry.id   3d98eaf08a2bf3bf35c5ca9bbc4b35b8
#
_cell.length_a   1.000
_cell.length_b   1.000
_cell.length_c   1.000
_cell.angle_alpha   90.00
_cell.angle_beta   90.00
_cell.angle_gamma   90.00
#
_symmetry.space_group_name_H-M   'P 1'
#
loop_
_entity.id
_entity.type
_entity.pdbx_description
1 polymer ?
#
loop_
_entity_poly.entity_id
_entity_poly.type
_entity_poly.pdbx_seq_one_letter_code
_entity_poly.pdbx_strand_id
1 'polypeptide(L)'
;MQNNPFYKFYLKSLDERKEILFNHPTLTSKAKEQLNKGLALPESIANQMVENQIEIYGLPYGIVPELIVNGKSYIVPMVTEEPSVIAAASYASKLINLAGGATTLQEKREMIGEIAIVKSPLTLEEVKTKLEQQRESLFSIANNAHPSIVKRGGGIREIWVEEKSTDKEGFFIFYVSVDTKEAMGANMLNTILEALVSPIEAMTCGESIMAILSNLATNSVVTAKCVLSPRILDTRTTKGEEVISRIVLASEFSKADPYRATTHNKGIMNGIDSVVIATGNDWRSIEAGAHAYASLSGQYQPLTNWTKDEAGNLVGTITLPLPVGTVGGSIAIHPGAQFAHELLGHPSAVELAGIIASIGLAQNLAAVRALVTDGIQKGHMRLQAKSLGLAVGATEDELPLLMNLLAKAPHLNQETAKALLEKISK
;
A
#
# COMPACT_ATOMS: atom_id res chain seq x y z
N MET A 1 17.83 23.33 11.87
CA MET A 1 17.84 21.85 11.80
C MET A 1 18.03 21.15 13.16
N GLN A 2 18.50 21.83 14.22
CA GLN A 2 18.73 21.21 15.54
C GLN A 2 17.49 20.94 16.38
N ASN A 3 16.32 21.49 16.05
CA ASN A 3 15.07 21.33 16.82
C ASN A 3 14.09 20.26 16.28
N ASN A 4 14.46 19.47 15.26
CA ASN A 4 13.58 18.41 14.79
C ASN A 4 13.79 17.15 15.66
N PRO A 5 12.80 16.68 16.44
CA PRO A 5 12.94 15.52 17.34
C PRO A 5 13.27 14.25 16.58
N PHE A 6 12.93 14.18 15.29
CA PHE A 6 13.23 13.04 14.41
C PHE A 6 14.61 13.11 13.72
N TYR A 7 15.43 14.13 14.05
CA TYR A 7 16.80 14.18 13.49
C TYR A 7 17.60 12.94 13.90
N LYS A 8 18.13 12.22 12.91
CA LYS A 8 18.84 10.94 13.09
C LYS A 8 18.07 9.91 13.94
N PHE A 9 16.74 9.88 13.80
CA PHE A 9 15.86 8.99 14.57
C PHE A 9 16.30 7.52 14.55
N TYR A 10 16.83 7.03 13.43
CA TYR A 10 17.33 5.67 13.26
C TYR A 10 18.58 5.33 14.10
N LEU A 11 19.31 6.32 14.61
CA LEU A 11 20.47 6.14 15.48
C LEU A 11 20.12 6.12 16.96
N LYS A 12 18.89 6.49 17.32
CA LYS A 12 18.44 6.52 18.71
C LYS A 12 18.09 5.11 19.20
N SER A 13 18.17 4.89 20.49
CA SER A 13 17.72 3.65 21.12
C SER A 13 16.20 3.46 20.93
N LEU A 14 15.69 2.26 21.16
CA LEU A 14 14.25 1.98 21.06
C LEU A 14 13.45 2.84 22.05
N ASP A 15 13.95 3.00 23.27
CA ASP A 15 13.31 3.79 24.32
C ASP A 15 13.29 5.28 23.97
N GLU A 16 14.40 5.85 23.50
CA GLU A 16 14.46 7.23 23.02
C GLU A 16 13.47 7.47 21.86
N ARG A 17 13.32 6.51 20.93
CA ARG A 17 12.35 6.61 19.83
C ARG A 17 10.91 6.61 20.34
N LYS A 18 10.60 5.73 21.31
CA LYS A 18 9.28 5.70 21.95
C LYS A 18 9.00 6.99 22.72
N GLU A 19 9.96 7.52 23.44
CA GLU A 19 9.84 8.77 24.19
C GLU A 19 9.57 9.96 23.27
N ILE A 20 10.26 10.07 22.13
CA ILE A 20 10.01 11.10 21.12
C ILE A 20 8.57 11.03 20.61
N LEU A 21 8.08 9.84 20.29
CA LEU A 21 6.68 9.66 19.87
C LEU A 21 5.72 9.99 21.00
N PHE A 22 5.97 9.51 22.22
CA PHE A 22 5.14 9.77 23.40
C PHE A 22 4.96 11.27 23.68
N ASN A 23 6.02 12.04 23.46
CA ASN A 23 6.00 13.50 23.63
C ASN A 23 5.52 14.27 22.40
N HIS A 24 5.21 13.57 21.28
CA HIS A 24 4.75 14.24 20.08
C HIS A 24 3.33 14.79 20.25
N PRO A 25 3.06 16.05 19.84
CA PRO A 25 1.79 16.72 20.10
C PRO A 25 0.59 16.08 19.37
N THR A 26 0.80 15.32 18.32
CA THR A 26 -0.28 14.62 17.60
C THR A 26 -0.78 13.38 18.33
N LEU A 27 0.01 12.80 19.28
CA LEU A 27 -0.42 11.61 19.99
C LEU A 27 -1.45 11.94 21.06
N THR A 28 -2.62 11.32 20.95
CA THR A 28 -3.67 11.36 21.97
C THR A 28 -3.25 10.59 23.24
N SER A 29 -3.93 10.81 24.35
CA SER A 29 -3.71 10.05 25.57
C SER A 29 -3.93 8.54 25.35
N LYS A 30 -4.90 8.17 24.51
CA LYS A 30 -5.18 6.79 24.12
C LYS A 30 -4.00 6.16 23.37
N ALA A 31 -3.44 6.85 22.37
CA ALA A 31 -2.28 6.37 21.63
C ALA A 31 -1.05 6.20 22.52
N LYS A 32 -0.83 7.13 23.48
CA LYS A 32 0.24 7.01 24.47
C LYS A 32 0.07 5.78 25.35
N GLU A 33 -1.15 5.52 25.81
CA GLU A 33 -1.46 4.33 26.58
C GLU A 33 -1.21 3.04 25.78
N GLN A 34 -1.63 3.00 24.52
CA GLN A 34 -1.38 1.87 23.61
C GLN A 34 0.12 1.63 23.41
N LEU A 35 0.89 2.69 23.17
CA LEU A 35 2.36 2.58 22.98
C LEU A 35 3.04 2.01 24.23
N ASN A 36 2.59 2.37 25.42
CA ASN A 36 3.11 1.83 26.70
C ASN A 36 2.73 0.37 26.95
N LYS A 37 1.49 -0.04 26.58
CA LYS A 37 1.01 -1.42 26.71
C LYS A 37 1.62 -2.37 25.66
N GLY A 38 2.15 -1.83 24.58
CA GLY A 38 2.59 -2.57 23.39
C GLY A 38 1.54 -2.59 22.29
N LEU A 39 2.01 -2.74 21.04
CA LEU A 39 1.18 -2.68 19.83
C LEU A 39 0.83 -4.08 19.29
N ALA A 40 1.36 -5.14 19.90
CA ALA A 40 1.09 -6.51 19.49
C ALA A 40 -0.40 -6.86 19.70
N LEU A 41 -0.92 -7.73 18.85
CA LEU A 41 -2.27 -8.28 19.00
C LEU A 41 -2.30 -9.13 20.27
N PRO A 42 -3.25 -8.94 21.20
CA PRO A 42 -3.40 -9.82 22.36
C PRO A 42 -3.79 -11.24 21.94
N GLU A 43 -3.23 -12.25 22.59
CA GLU A 43 -3.52 -13.67 22.32
C GLU A 43 -5.02 -14.00 22.42
N SER A 44 -5.71 -13.44 23.42
CA SER A 44 -7.14 -13.61 23.59
C SER A 44 -7.98 -13.07 22.43
N ILE A 45 -7.49 -12.06 21.71
CA ILE A 45 -8.13 -11.53 20.50
C ILE A 45 -7.76 -12.42 19.31
N ALA A 46 -6.49 -12.77 19.16
CA ALA A 46 -5.98 -13.59 18.05
C ALA A 46 -6.74 -14.92 17.95
N ASN A 47 -6.96 -15.58 19.10
CA ASN A 47 -7.70 -16.85 19.17
C ASN A 47 -9.20 -16.75 18.76
N GLN A 48 -9.74 -15.54 18.74
CA GLN A 48 -11.11 -15.30 18.24
C GLN A 48 -11.15 -14.82 16.79
N MET A 49 -10.00 -14.41 16.26
CA MET A 49 -9.90 -13.89 14.89
C MET A 49 -9.58 -14.97 13.86
N VAL A 50 -8.82 -15.99 14.27
CA VAL A 50 -8.30 -17.02 13.35
C VAL A 50 -8.53 -18.40 13.96
N GLU A 51 -9.13 -19.29 13.16
CA GLU A 51 -9.37 -20.67 13.51
C GLU A 51 -8.03 -21.43 13.66
N ASN A 52 -7.97 -22.37 14.62
CA ASN A 52 -6.78 -23.20 14.89
C ASN A 52 -5.53 -22.39 15.23
N GLN A 53 -5.66 -21.20 15.80
CA GLN A 53 -4.56 -20.36 16.22
C GLN A 53 -3.70 -21.08 17.28
N ILE A 54 -2.36 -21.03 17.11
CA ILE A 54 -1.39 -21.62 18.05
C ILE A 54 -0.46 -20.58 18.66
N GLU A 55 -0.17 -19.48 17.94
CA GLU A 55 0.75 -18.45 18.37
C GLU A 55 0.53 -17.17 17.51
N ILE A 56 1.15 -16.07 17.92
CA ILE A 56 1.15 -14.80 17.20
C ILE A 56 2.49 -14.59 16.50
N TYR A 57 2.46 -14.47 15.17
CA TYR A 57 3.65 -14.14 14.38
C TYR A 57 3.80 -12.62 14.24
N GLY A 58 4.79 -12.06 14.92
CA GLY A 58 5.03 -10.62 14.97
C GLY A 58 5.90 -10.10 13.82
N LEU A 59 5.55 -8.93 13.29
CA LEU A 59 6.36 -8.16 12.35
C LEU A 59 6.88 -6.86 13.00
N PRO A 60 8.09 -6.38 12.62
CA PRO A 60 8.61 -5.10 13.10
C PRO A 60 7.71 -3.93 12.70
N TYR A 61 7.44 -3.05 13.66
CA TYR A 61 6.69 -1.82 13.49
C TYR A 61 7.63 -0.62 13.54
N GLY A 62 7.67 0.17 12.48
CA GLY A 62 8.46 1.40 12.40
C GLY A 62 7.67 2.56 11.80
N ILE A 63 8.35 3.67 11.54
CA ILE A 63 7.73 4.88 11.00
C ILE A 63 8.59 5.54 9.92
N VAL A 64 7.94 6.20 8.97
CA VAL A 64 8.50 7.33 8.23
C VAL A 64 8.23 8.59 9.08
N PRO A 65 9.26 9.27 9.59
CA PRO A 65 9.06 10.35 10.56
C PRO A 65 8.29 11.55 10.02
N GLU A 66 8.39 11.79 8.71
CA GLU A 66 7.71 12.90 8.08
C GLU A 66 7.48 12.64 6.59
N LEU A 67 6.23 12.77 6.17
CA LEU A 67 5.80 12.81 4.77
C LEU A 67 4.80 13.94 4.60
N ILE A 68 5.04 14.84 3.67
CA ILE A 68 4.12 15.93 3.32
C ILE A 68 3.27 15.48 2.14
N VAL A 69 1.94 15.47 2.33
CA VAL A 69 0.94 15.16 1.29
C VAL A 69 -0.11 16.26 1.30
N ASN A 70 -0.36 16.87 0.14
CA ASN A 70 -1.30 17.99 -0.02
C ASN A 70 -1.08 19.12 1.01
N GLY A 71 0.19 19.40 1.33
CA GLY A 71 0.58 20.44 2.29
C GLY A 71 0.45 20.07 3.76
N LYS A 72 -0.05 18.86 4.11
CA LYS A 72 -0.17 18.38 5.49
C LYS A 72 0.95 17.36 5.78
N SER A 73 1.59 17.49 6.95
CA SER A 73 2.65 16.58 7.39
C SER A 73 2.06 15.41 8.17
N TYR A 74 2.58 14.21 7.89
CA TYR A 74 2.18 12.95 8.53
C TYR A 74 3.40 12.19 9.04
N ILE A 75 3.26 11.56 10.21
CA ILE A 75 4.13 10.47 10.66
C ILE A 75 3.49 9.18 10.16
N VAL A 76 4.15 8.47 9.23
CA VAL A 76 3.52 7.33 8.56
C VAL A 76 3.99 6.02 9.20
N PRO A 77 3.07 5.22 9.78
CA PRO A 77 3.39 3.90 10.33
C PRO A 77 3.66 2.90 9.20
N MET A 78 4.60 1.99 9.45
CA MET A 78 4.96 0.92 8.52
C MET A 78 5.27 -0.36 9.27
N VAL A 79 4.72 -1.49 8.81
CA VAL A 79 4.98 -2.84 9.33
C VAL A 79 5.57 -3.70 8.23
N THR A 80 6.77 -4.22 8.44
CA THR A 80 7.47 -5.04 7.44
C THR A 80 8.57 -5.87 8.08
N GLU A 81 8.86 -7.02 7.50
CA GLU A 81 9.99 -7.88 7.84
C GLU A 81 11.26 -7.54 7.05
N GLU A 82 11.11 -6.90 5.88
CA GLU A 82 12.23 -6.66 4.97
C GLU A 82 13.09 -5.47 5.45
N PRO A 83 14.40 -5.68 5.63
CA PRO A 83 15.33 -4.59 5.94
C PRO A 83 15.35 -3.54 4.82
N SER A 84 15.64 -2.30 5.16
CA SER A 84 15.77 -1.14 4.25
C SER A 84 14.46 -0.51 3.77
N VAL A 85 13.31 -1.16 3.82
CA VAL A 85 12.04 -0.63 3.33
C VAL A 85 11.72 0.72 3.99
N ILE A 86 11.67 0.76 5.32
CA ILE A 86 11.38 2.00 6.07
C ILE A 86 12.47 3.05 5.87
N ALA A 87 13.73 2.64 5.80
CA ALA A 87 14.84 3.55 5.57
C ALA A 87 14.79 4.20 4.18
N ALA A 88 14.46 3.43 3.15
CA ALA A 88 14.29 3.90 1.77
C ALA A 88 13.11 4.88 1.66
N ALA A 89 11.94 4.50 2.19
CA ALA A 89 10.76 5.36 2.24
C ALA A 89 11.07 6.67 2.98
N SER A 90 11.70 6.61 4.15
CA SER A 90 12.06 7.80 4.95
C SER A 90 13.03 8.72 4.21
N TYR A 91 14.02 8.15 3.54
CA TYR A 91 14.99 8.92 2.76
C TYR A 91 14.33 9.66 1.59
N ALA A 92 13.53 8.95 0.79
CA ALA A 92 12.87 9.56 -0.36
C ALA A 92 11.75 10.53 0.06
N SER A 93 11.00 10.25 1.12
CA SER A 93 10.05 11.20 1.71
C SER A 93 10.73 12.53 2.06
N LYS A 94 11.95 12.48 2.63
CA LYS A 94 12.72 13.69 2.89
C LYS A 94 13.04 14.47 1.61
N LEU A 95 13.39 13.80 0.50
CA LEU A 95 13.65 14.47 -0.79
C LEU A 95 12.38 15.10 -1.34
N ILE A 96 11.26 14.38 -1.27
CA ILE A 96 9.95 14.85 -1.70
C ILE A 96 9.50 16.05 -0.84
N ASN A 97 9.69 16.00 0.47
CA ASN A 97 9.37 17.11 1.38
C ASN A 97 10.19 18.36 1.09
N LEU A 98 11.48 18.23 0.74
CA LEU A 98 12.34 19.34 0.31
C LEU A 98 11.84 20.01 -0.98
N ALA A 99 11.06 19.30 -1.77
CA ALA A 99 10.42 19.78 -3.00
C ALA A 99 9.00 20.32 -2.76
N GLY A 100 8.53 20.38 -1.53
CA GLY A 100 7.18 20.86 -1.16
C GLY A 100 6.17 19.73 -0.88
N GLY A 101 6.57 18.48 -0.93
CA GLY A 101 5.72 17.32 -0.65
C GLY A 101 5.14 16.68 -1.92
N ALA A 102 4.26 15.70 -1.71
CA ALA A 102 3.47 15.07 -2.76
C ALA A 102 2.08 15.70 -2.85
N THR A 103 1.50 15.68 -4.05
CA THR A 103 0.08 16.00 -4.28
C THR A 103 -0.67 14.74 -4.70
N THR A 104 -1.91 14.59 -4.25
CA THR A 104 -2.72 13.40 -4.56
C THR A 104 -4.11 13.79 -5.06
N LEU A 105 -4.64 12.94 -5.93
CA LEU A 105 -5.99 13.05 -6.47
C LEU A 105 -6.64 11.67 -6.47
N GLN A 106 -7.87 11.59 -5.98
CA GLN A 106 -8.77 10.45 -6.11
C GLN A 106 -10.14 10.98 -6.51
N GLU A 107 -10.53 10.80 -7.77
CA GLU A 107 -11.78 11.36 -8.30
C GLU A 107 -13.01 10.57 -7.85
N LYS A 108 -12.89 9.24 -7.81
CA LYS A 108 -13.95 8.33 -7.36
C LYS A 108 -13.42 7.42 -6.26
N ARG A 109 -14.31 7.02 -5.38
CA ARG A 109 -14.04 6.05 -4.34
C ARG A 109 -15.21 5.08 -4.21
N GLU A 110 -15.24 4.12 -5.11
CA GLU A 110 -16.29 3.14 -5.22
C GLU A 110 -15.70 1.74 -5.37
N MET A 111 -16.34 0.77 -4.74
CA MET A 111 -16.03 -0.64 -4.95
C MET A 111 -16.90 -1.20 -6.05
N ILE A 112 -16.36 -2.12 -6.83
CA ILE A 112 -17.06 -2.83 -7.89
C ILE A 112 -17.31 -4.26 -7.45
N GLY A 113 -18.52 -4.74 -7.67
CA GLY A 113 -18.86 -6.16 -7.53
C GLY A 113 -19.53 -6.66 -8.80
N GLU A 114 -19.68 -7.95 -8.90
CA GLU A 114 -20.18 -8.63 -10.08
C GLU A 114 -21.20 -9.72 -9.73
N ILE A 115 -22.22 -9.85 -10.58
CA ILE A 115 -23.21 -10.93 -10.56
C ILE A 115 -23.13 -11.62 -11.92
N ALA A 116 -22.72 -12.88 -11.94
CA ALA A 116 -22.56 -13.66 -13.16
C ALA A 116 -23.81 -14.49 -13.44
N ILE A 117 -24.43 -14.27 -14.58
CA ILE A 117 -25.65 -14.94 -15.06
C ILE A 117 -25.29 -15.83 -16.25
N VAL A 118 -25.77 -17.06 -16.24
CA VAL A 118 -25.71 -18.05 -17.32
C VAL A 118 -27.10 -18.46 -17.80
N LYS A 119 -27.16 -19.20 -18.90
CA LYS A 119 -28.41 -19.82 -19.44
C LYS A 119 -29.52 -18.79 -19.73
N SER A 120 -29.21 -17.52 -19.88
CA SER A 120 -30.22 -16.56 -20.32
C SER A 120 -30.56 -16.78 -21.80
N PRO A 121 -31.85 -16.81 -22.18
CA PRO A 121 -32.28 -16.89 -23.59
C PRO A 121 -32.22 -15.54 -24.29
N LEU A 122 -31.92 -14.46 -23.58
CA LEU A 122 -31.99 -13.08 -24.10
C LEU A 122 -30.66 -12.70 -24.76
N THR A 123 -30.74 -11.74 -25.67
CA THR A 123 -29.58 -11.04 -26.21
C THR A 123 -29.10 -9.96 -25.27
N LEU A 124 -27.86 -9.50 -25.41
CA LEU A 124 -27.28 -8.42 -24.61
C LEU A 124 -28.13 -7.13 -24.69
N GLU A 125 -28.66 -6.79 -25.88
CA GLU A 125 -29.45 -5.59 -26.07
C GLU A 125 -30.82 -5.67 -25.35
N GLU A 126 -31.45 -6.86 -25.34
CA GLU A 126 -32.64 -7.10 -24.54
C GLU A 126 -32.38 -6.99 -23.04
N VAL A 127 -31.25 -7.54 -22.57
CA VAL A 127 -30.85 -7.44 -21.18
C VAL A 127 -30.56 -5.99 -20.78
N LYS A 128 -29.85 -5.22 -21.60
CA LYS A 128 -29.61 -3.79 -21.37
C LYS A 128 -30.90 -2.99 -21.30
N THR A 129 -31.84 -3.26 -22.21
CA THR A 129 -33.15 -2.59 -22.23
C THR A 129 -33.93 -2.86 -20.96
N LYS A 130 -33.99 -4.11 -20.52
CA LYS A 130 -34.64 -4.49 -19.27
C LYS A 130 -33.96 -3.91 -18.05
N LEU A 131 -32.62 -3.89 -18.02
CA LEU A 131 -31.82 -3.27 -16.96
C LEU A 131 -32.20 -1.78 -16.82
N GLU A 132 -32.28 -1.04 -17.91
CA GLU A 132 -32.65 0.36 -17.87
C GLU A 132 -34.09 0.58 -17.38
N GLN A 133 -35.04 -0.25 -17.81
CA GLN A 133 -36.43 -0.22 -17.34
C GLN A 133 -36.58 -0.51 -15.84
N GLN A 134 -35.70 -1.34 -15.26
CA GLN A 134 -35.76 -1.75 -13.87
C GLN A 134 -34.70 -1.04 -12.98
N ARG A 135 -33.92 -0.12 -13.53
CA ARG A 135 -32.80 0.56 -12.85
C ARG A 135 -33.20 1.12 -11.49
N GLU A 136 -34.28 1.89 -11.41
CA GLU A 136 -34.74 2.51 -10.17
C GLU A 136 -35.13 1.47 -9.11
N SER A 137 -35.78 0.38 -9.52
CA SER A 137 -36.14 -0.72 -8.63
C SER A 137 -34.92 -1.43 -8.09
N LEU A 138 -33.93 -1.74 -8.95
CA LEU A 138 -32.68 -2.37 -8.56
C LEU A 138 -31.88 -1.47 -7.61
N PHE A 139 -31.83 -0.17 -7.86
CA PHE A 139 -31.21 0.81 -6.96
C PHE A 139 -31.88 0.85 -5.59
N SER A 140 -33.21 0.79 -5.56
CA SER A 140 -33.98 0.73 -4.32
C SER A 140 -33.68 -0.53 -3.53
N ILE A 141 -33.65 -1.71 -4.18
CA ILE A 141 -33.30 -2.99 -3.56
C ILE A 141 -31.89 -2.95 -2.99
N ALA A 142 -30.90 -2.50 -3.78
CA ALA A 142 -29.50 -2.38 -3.38
C ALA A 142 -29.32 -1.47 -2.15
N ASN A 143 -29.95 -0.30 -2.15
CA ASN A 143 -29.87 0.65 -1.05
C ASN A 143 -30.60 0.15 0.21
N ASN A 144 -31.69 -0.58 0.06
CA ASN A 144 -32.43 -1.19 1.17
C ASN A 144 -31.68 -2.38 1.79
N ALA A 145 -30.80 -3.05 1.04
CA ALA A 145 -29.97 -4.13 1.55
C ALA A 145 -28.94 -3.63 2.60
N HIS A 146 -28.48 -2.35 2.47
CA HIS A 146 -27.55 -1.77 3.42
C HIS A 146 -27.89 -0.31 3.79
N PRO A 147 -28.98 -0.06 4.55
CA PRO A 147 -29.47 1.31 4.80
C PRO A 147 -28.48 2.21 5.55
N SER A 148 -27.57 1.63 6.33
CA SER A 148 -26.62 2.41 7.13
C SER A 148 -25.60 3.15 6.27
N ILE A 149 -25.21 2.64 5.10
CA ILE A 149 -24.28 3.33 4.20
C ILE A 149 -25.01 4.46 3.46
N VAL A 150 -26.27 4.24 3.09
CA VAL A 150 -27.12 5.26 2.44
C VAL A 150 -27.29 6.47 3.36
N LYS A 151 -27.55 6.26 4.64
CA LYS A 151 -27.63 7.33 5.67
C LYS A 151 -26.35 8.16 5.77
N ARG A 152 -25.20 7.58 5.43
CA ARG A 152 -23.89 8.29 5.40
C ARG A 152 -23.60 8.93 4.03
N GLY A 153 -24.55 8.89 3.08
CA GLY A 153 -24.40 9.45 1.74
C GLY A 153 -23.66 8.55 0.75
N GLY A 154 -23.43 7.28 1.10
CA GLY A 154 -22.92 6.22 0.22
C GLY A 154 -24.03 5.45 -0.46
N GLY A 155 -23.77 4.17 -0.80
CA GLY A 155 -24.71 3.26 -1.48
C GLY A 155 -24.41 3.10 -2.96
N ILE A 156 -25.32 2.44 -3.69
CA ILE A 156 -25.15 2.15 -5.11
C ILE A 156 -24.98 3.44 -5.94
N ARG A 157 -24.06 3.41 -6.92
CA ARG A 157 -23.80 4.51 -7.86
C ARG A 157 -24.13 4.14 -9.29
N GLU A 158 -23.80 2.92 -9.69
CA GLU A 158 -23.98 2.47 -11.06
C GLU A 158 -24.26 0.97 -11.10
N ILE A 159 -25.00 0.54 -12.13
CA ILE A 159 -25.15 -0.85 -12.53
C ILE A 159 -25.09 -0.91 -14.06
N TRP A 160 -24.26 -1.82 -14.58
CA TRP A 160 -24.14 -2.05 -16.02
C TRP A 160 -23.96 -3.53 -16.29
N VAL A 161 -24.12 -3.96 -17.54
CA VAL A 161 -23.98 -5.35 -17.95
C VAL A 161 -23.07 -5.47 -19.16
N GLU A 162 -22.19 -6.47 -19.12
CA GLU A 162 -21.36 -6.88 -20.25
C GLU A 162 -21.59 -8.37 -20.55
N GLU A 163 -21.45 -8.72 -21.82
CA GLU A 163 -21.37 -10.11 -22.24
C GLU A 163 -19.91 -10.55 -22.30
N LYS A 164 -19.61 -11.67 -21.69
CA LYS A 164 -18.30 -12.33 -21.72
C LYS A 164 -18.52 -13.79 -22.12
N SER A 165 -17.56 -14.38 -22.80
CA SER A 165 -17.64 -15.79 -23.20
C SER A 165 -16.29 -16.47 -23.14
N THR A 166 -16.35 -17.76 -22.92
CA THR A 166 -15.27 -18.70 -23.19
C THR A 166 -15.65 -19.58 -24.38
N ASP A 167 -14.79 -20.48 -24.79
CA ASP A 167 -15.11 -21.46 -25.83
C ASP A 167 -16.27 -22.41 -25.46
N LYS A 168 -16.69 -22.42 -24.20
CA LYS A 168 -17.68 -23.36 -23.64
C LYS A 168 -18.97 -22.71 -23.16
N GLU A 169 -18.91 -21.47 -22.68
CA GLU A 169 -20.01 -20.85 -21.97
C GLU A 169 -20.04 -19.33 -22.19
N GLY A 170 -21.25 -18.76 -22.27
CA GLY A 170 -21.51 -17.34 -22.31
C GLY A 170 -22.04 -16.83 -20.97
N PHE A 171 -21.67 -15.62 -20.61
CA PHE A 171 -22.04 -14.99 -19.34
C PHE A 171 -22.55 -13.57 -19.59
N PHE A 172 -23.63 -13.20 -18.92
CA PHE A 172 -23.92 -11.79 -18.65
C PHE A 172 -23.39 -11.44 -17.28
N ILE A 173 -22.43 -10.51 -17.23
CA ILE A 173 -21.85 -10.04 -15.99
C ILE A 173 -22.46 -8.67 -15.67
N PHE A 174 -23.23 -8.62 -14.57
CA PHE A 174 -23.76 -7.37 -14.03
C PHE A 174 -22.73 -6.82 -13.04
N TYR A 175 -22.13 -5.70 -13.40
CA TYR A 175 -21.24 -4.96 -12.51
C TYR A 175 -22.04 -3.94 -11.72
N VAL A 176 -21.73 -3.81 -10.44
CA VAL A 176 -22.37 -2.89 -9.52
C VAL A 176 -21.31 -2.06 -8.82
N SER A 177 -21.40 -0.74 -8.95
CA SER A 177 -20.53 0.21 -8.28
C SER A 177 -21.20 0.77 -7.03
N VAL A 178 -20.48 0.75 -5.91
CA VAL A 178 -20.98 1.18 -4.59
C VAL A 178 -19.98 2.10 -3.90
N ASP A 179 -20.44 3.29 -3.51
CA ASP A 179 -19.69 4.21 -2.65
C ASP A 179 -19.75 3.71 -1.20
N THR A 180 -18.62 3.23 -0.71
CA THR A 180 -18.48 2.62 0.62
C THR A 180 -18.03 3.61 1.70
N LYS A 181 -17.87 4.89 1.35
CA LYS A 181 -17.41 5.96 2.27
C LYS A 181 -16.09 5.58 2.95
N GLU A 182 -16.04 5.59 4.25
CA GLU A 182 -14.83 5.33 5.05
C GLU A 182 -14.48 3.84 5.18
N ALA A 183 -15.35 2.92 4.75
CA ALA A 183 -15.07 1.49 4.80
C ALA A 183 -14.43 0.99 3.47
N MET A 184 -13.61 -0.06 3.53
CA MET A 184 -13.24 -0.82 2.31
C MET A 184 -14.49 -1.42 1.68
N GLY A 185 -15.38 -2.02 2.47
CA GLY A 185 -16.76 -2.31 2.12
C GLY A 185 -17.04 -3.70 1.57
N ALA A 186 -16.14 -4.69 1.70
CA ALA A 186 -16.31 -6.02 1.13
C ALA A 186 -17.61 -6.71 1.52
N ASN A 187 -17.88 -6.84 2.82
CA ASN A 187 -19.10 -7.50 3.31
C ASN A 187 -20.37 -6.73 2.92
N MET A 188 -20.30 -5.40 2.95
CA MET A 188 -21.38 -4.52 2.54
C MET A 188 -21.74 -4.74 1.08
N LEU A 189 -20.73 -4.75 0.21
CA LEU A 189 -20.92 -4.95 -1.22
C LEU A 189 -21.51 -6.34 -1.51
N ASN A 190 -21.00 -7.40 -0.88
CA ASN A 190 -21.54 -8.75 -1.04
C ASN A 190 -23.02 -8.82 -0.63
N THR A 191 -23.40 -8.20 0.50
CA THR A 191 -24.82 -8.13 0.92
C THR A 191 -25.70 -7.42 -0.14
N ILE A 192 -25.20 -6.34 -0.74
CA ILE A 192 -25.90 -5.62 -1.80
C ILE A 192 -26.05 -6.49 -3.05
N LEU A 193 -24.99 -7.17 -3.46
CA LEU A 193 -24.96 -8.03 -4.63
C LEU A 193 -25.91 -9.21 -4.47
N GLU A 194 -25.89 -9.88 -3.33
CA GLU A 194 -26.76 -11.01 -3.01
C GLU A 194 -28.26 -10.61 -3.05
N ALA A 195 -28.59 -9.40 -2.60
CA ALA A 195 -29.97 -8.88 -2.68
C ALA A 195 -30.41 -8.61 -4.11
N LEU A 196 -29.49 -8.37 -5.04
CA LEU A 196 -29.76 -8.12 -6.45
C LEU A 196 -29.89 -9.42 -7.29
N VAL A 197 -29.48 -10.57 -6.77
CA VAL A 197 -29.48 -11.84 -7.52
C VAL A 197 -30.88 -12.17 -8.04
N SER A 198 -31.88 -12.35 -7.16
CA SER A 198 -33.22 -12.78 -7.56
C SER A 198 -33.89 -11.84 -8.57
N PRO A 199 -33.86 -10.49 -8.42
CA PRO A 199 -34.44 -9.61 -9.43
C PRO A 199 -33.68 -9.66 -10.78
N ILE A 200 -32.38 -9.87 -10.78
CA ILE A 200 -31.59 -10.00 -12.01
C ILE A 200 -31.89 -11.33 -12.71
N GLU A 201 -32.00 -12.46 -11.97
CA GLU A 201 -32.42 -13.73 -12.53
C GLU A 201 -33.81 -13.64 -13.18
N ALA A 202 -34.79 -13.03 -12.49
CA ALA A 202 -36.13 -12.83 -13.00
C ALA A 202 -36.12 -11.94 -14.28
N MET A 203 -35.28 -10.91 -14.32
CA MET A 203 -35.15 -10.00 -15.44
C MET A 203 -34.52 -10.68 -16.67
N THR A 204 -33.54 -11.51 -16.46
CA THR A 204 -32.72 -12.16 -17.51
C THR A 204 -33.29 -13.52 -17.93
N CYS A 205 -34.21 -14.11 -17.17
CA CYS A 205 -34.62 -15.51 -17.28
C CYS A 205 -33.39 -16.48 -17.24
N GLY A 206 -32.31 -16.08 -16.61
CA GLY A 206 -31.09 -16.83 -16.44
C GLY A 206 -30.89 -17.32 -15.01
N GLU A 207 -29.74 -17.93 -14.74
CA GLU A 207 -29.34 -18.50 -13.48
C GLU A 207 -28.04 -17.83 -12.99
N SER A 208 -28.02 -17.35 -11.77
CA SER A 208 -26.82 -16.77 -11.14
C SER A 208 -25.90 -17.87 -10.65
N ILE A 209 -24.60 -17.78 -11.00
CA ILE A 209 -23.59 -18.71 -10.49
C ILE A 209 -22.80 -18.11 -9.33
N MET A 210 -22.71 -16.78 -9.22
CA MET A 210 -22.07 -16.08 -8.11
C MET A 210 -22.43 -14.60 -8.08
N ALA A 211 -22.33 -14.01 -6.89
CA ALA A 211 -22.48 -12.59 -6.64
C ALA A 211 -21.42 -12.19 -5.61
N ILE A 212 -20.36 -11.50 -6.04
CA ILE A 212 -19.17 -11.24 -5.22
C ILE A 212 -18.48 -9.92 -5.60
N LEU A 213 -17.78 -9.29 -4.65
CA LEU A 213 -16.93 -8.14 -4.93
C LEU A 213 -15.78 -8.49 -5.89
N SER A 214 -15.31 -7.49 -6.64
CA SER A 214 -14.04 -7.55 -7.36
C SER A 214 -12.95 -6.77 -6.61
N ASN A 215 -11.74 -7.34 -6.55
CA ASN A 215 -10.57 -6.64 -6.03
C ASN A 215 -9.96 -5.69 -7.08
N LEU A 216 -10.38 -5.74 -8.34
CA LEU A 216 -9.99 -4.78 -9.36
C LEU A 216 -10.84 -3.50 -9.25
N ALA A 217 -10.55 -2.68 -8.25
CA ALA A 217 -11.32 -1.49 -7.89
C ALA A 217 -10.96 -0.28 -8.77
N THR A 218 -11.23 -0.36 -10.07
CA THR A 218 -10.93 0.71 -11.05
C THR A 218 -11.65 2.04 -10.76
N ASN A 219 -12.70 2.02 -9.95
CA ASN A 219 -13.39 3.21 -9.46
C ASN A 219 -12.84 3.74 -8.11
N SER A 220 -11.71 3.21 -7.65
CA SER A 220 -10.98 3.68 -6.44
C SER A 220 -9.51 3.99 -6.75
N VAL A 221 -9.23 4.45 -7.96
CA VAL A 221 -7.88 4.79 -8.40
C VAL A 221 -7.44 6.10 -7.76
N VAL A 222 -6.23 6.10 -7.20
CA VAL A 222 -5.55 7.28 -6.68
C VAL A 222 -4.28 7.55 -7.49
N THR A 223 -4.02 8.82 -7.74
CA THR A 223 -2.76 9.29 -8.32
C THR A 223 -2.02 10.13 -7.29
N ALA A 224 -0.74 9.83 -7.06
CA ALA A 224 0.16 10.70 -6.32
C ALA A 224 1.26 11.22 -7.26
N LYS A 225 1.66 12.48 -7.05
CA LYS A 225 2.65 13.20 -7.89
C LYS A 225 3.64 13.95 -7.02
N CYS A 226 4.92 13.94 -7.43
CA CYS A 226 5.94 14.83 -6.88
C CYS A 226 6.78 15.45 -8.01
N VAL A 227 7.39 16.62 -7.74
CA VAL A 227 8.27 17.33 -8.69
C VAL A 227 9.55 17.71 -7.96
N LEU A 228 10.70 17.19 -8.39
CA LEU A 228 11.99 17.40 -7.75
C LEU A 228 12.94 18.16 -8.66
N SER A 229 13.49 19.28 -8.17
CA SER A 229 14.53 19.98 -8.91
C SER A 229 15.84 19.19 -8.95
N PRO A 230 16.71 19.38 -9.96
CA PRO A 230 17.99 18.68 -10.08
C PRO A 230 18.83 18.79 -8.79
N ARG A 231 18.88 19.97 -8.19
CA ARG A 231 19.66 20.22 -6.97
C ARG A 231 19.30 19.30 -5.80
N ILE A 232 18.05 18.87 -5.68
CA ILE A 232 17.59 17.93 -4.62
C ILE A 232 18.19 16.54 -4.85
N LEU A 233 18.47 16.17 -6.09
CA LEU A 233 18.95 14.87 -6.49
C LEU A 233 20.47 14.77 -6.61
N ASP A 234 21.21 15.88 -6.41
CA ASP A 234 22.67 15.88 -6.38
C ASP A 234 23.20 14.79 -5.43
N THR A 235 24.24 14.11 -5.87
CA THR A 235 25.03 13.17 -5.07
C THR A 235 26.44 13.72 -4.87
N ARG A 236 27.29 12.99 -4.14
CA ARG A 236 28.71 13.36 -4.00
C ARG A 236 29.50 13.23 -5.31
N THR A 237 29.04 12.38 -6.21
CA THR A 237 29.74 11.96 -7.42
C THR A 237 29.03 12.30 -8.71
N THR A 238 27.70 12.55 -8.67
CA THR A 238 26.86 12.72 -9.87
C THR A 238 25.94 13.91 -9.68
N LYS A 239 25.85 14.76 -10.68
CA LYS A 239 24.93 15.91 -10.68
C LYS A 239 23.49 15.48 -10.90
N GLY A 240 22.56 16.25 -10.33
CA GLY A 240 21.13 15.93 -10.35
C GLY A 240 20.53 15.81 -11.74
N GLU A 241 20.99 16.63 -12.73
CA GLU A 241 20.54 16.53 -14.12
C GLU A 241 20.86 15.15 -14.73
N GLU A 242 22.04 14.61 -14.42
CA GLU A 242 22.43 13.27 -14.87
C GLU A 242 21.62 12.19 -14.15
N VAL A 243 21.40 12.34 -12.83
CA VAL A 243 20.54 11.43 -12.04
C VAL A 243 19.13 11.40 -12.61
N ILE A 244 18.55 12.56 -12.93
CA ILE A 244 17.22 12.66 -13.57
C ILE A 244 17.19 11.91 -14.89
N SER A 245 18.16 12.17 -15.76
CA SER A 245 18.21 11.52 -17.08
C SER A 245 18.27 10.00 -16.96
N ARG A 246 19.04 9.48 -16.00
CA ARG A 246 19.16 8.05 -15.73
C ARG A 246 17.87 7.46 -15.12
N ILE A 247 17.18 8.19 -14.21
CA ILE A 247 15.89 7.76 -13.64
C ILE A 247 14.83 7.67 -14.75
N VAL A 248 14.76 8.64 -15.64
CA VAL A 248 13.83 8.62 -16.79
C VAL A 248 14.11 7.43 -17.69
N LEU A 249 15.38 7.15 -18.03
CA LEU A 249 15.75 5.96 -18.81
C LEU A 249 15.37 4.64 -18.10
N ALA A 250 15.56 4.57 -16.78
CA ALA A 250 15.16 3.40 -16.00
C ALA A 250 13.62 3.22 -15.97
N SER A 251 12.87 4.32 -15.98
CA SER A 251 11.41 4.30 -16.12
C SER A 251 10.99 3.78 -17.49
N GLU A 252 11.60 4.27 -18.57
CA GLU A 252 11.33 3.78 -19.93
C GLU A 252 11.70 2.28 -20.07
N PHE A 253 12.81 1.85 -19.48
CA PHE A 253 13.19 0.43 -19.45
C PHE A 253 12.12 -0.42 -18.75
N SER A 254 11.54 0.06 -17.64
CA SER A 254 10.49 -0.68 -16.93
C SER A 254 9.18 -0.81 -17.74
N LYS A 255 8.91 0.12 -18.68
CA LYS A 255 7.77 0.01 -19.60
C LYS A 255 8.03 -0.99 -20.73
N ALA A 256 9.28 -1.13 -21.15
CA ALA A 256 9.66 -1.97 -22.27
C ALA A 256 9.79 -3.45 -21.91
N ASP A 257 10.12 -3.75 -20.65
CA ASP A 257 10.47 -5.11 -20.20
C ASP A 257 9.62 -5.57 -19.00
N PRO A 258 8.79 -6.63 -19.15
CA PRO A 258 7.95 -7.13 -18.07
C PRO A 258 8.74 -7.69 -16.87
N TYR A 259 9.94 -8.21 -17.06
CA TYR A 259 10.80 -8.64 -15.95
C TYR A 259 11.22 -7.43 -15.09
N ARG A 260 11.59 -6.34 -15.75
CA ARG A 260 11.91 -5.09 -15.05
C ARG A 260 10.66 -4.49 -14.38
N ALA A 261 9.52 -4.44 -15.08
CA ALA A 261 8.26 -3.95 -14.55
C ALA A 261 7.84 -4.71 -13.27
N THR A 262 7.95 -6.04 -13.27
CA THR A 262 7.62 -6.88 -12.11
C THR A 262 8.45 -6.53 -10.88
N THR A 263 9.78 -6.43 -11.05
CA THR A 263 10.67 -6.05 -9.94
C THR A 263 10.47 -4.58 -9.52
N HIS A 264 10.13 -3.72 -10.45
CA HIS A 264 9.80 -2.31 -10.20
C HIS A 264 8.56 -2.18 -9.31
N ASN A 265 7.48 -2.89 -9.65
CA ASN A 265 6.24 -2.87 -8.90
C ASN A 265 6.39 -3.57 -7.53
N LYS A 266 7.12 -4.69 -7.42
CA LYS A 266 7.44 -5.30 -6.13
C LYS A 266 8.10 -4.27 -5.19
N GLY A 267 9.05 -3.49 -5.71
CA GLY A 267 9.68 -2.42 -4.95
C GLY A 267 8.71 -1.33 -4.48
N ILE A 268 7.69 -1.00 -5.27
CA ILE A 268 6.60 -0.09 -4.89
C ILE A 268 5.77 -0.70 -3.77
N MET A 269 5.37 -1.98 -3.93
CA MET A 269 4.51 -2.67 -2.97
C MET A 269 5.19 -2.87 -1.61
N ASN A 270 6.50 -2.97 -1.53
CA ASN A 270 7.24 -2.94 -0.26
C ASN A 270 6.82 -1.76 0.63
N GLY A 271 6.67 -0.57 0.06
CA GLY A 271 6.21 0.61 0.78
C GLY A 271 4.71 0.60 1.05
N ILE A 272 3.90 0.29 0.04
CA ILE A 272 2.44 0.29 0.11
C ILE A 272 1.96 -0.72 1.14
N ASP A 273 2.37 -1.99 1.03
CA ASP A 273 1.95 -3.06 1.94
C ASP A 273 2.33 -2.78 3.38
N SER A 274 3.51 -2.20 3.60
CA SER A 274 3.95 -1.85 4.96
C SER A 274 2.98 -0.89 5.65
N VAL A 275 2.38 0.07 4.91
CA VAL A 275 1.39 1.00 5.47
C VAL A 275 0.00 0.35 5.53
N VAL A 276 -0.38 -0.43 4.53
CA VAL A 276 -1.65 -1.16 4.48
C VAL A 276 -1.77 -2.11 5.66
N ILE A 277 -0.72 -2.90 5.94
CA ILE A 277 -0.65 -3.80 7.12
C ILE A 277 -0.70 -2.99 8.41
N ALA A 278 0.10 -1.93 8.54
CA ALA A 278 0.14 -1.09 9.73
C ALA A 278 -1.22 -0.48 10.07
N THR A 279 -2.02 -0.14 9.06
CA THR A 279 -3.37 0.46 9.21
C THR A 279 -4.50 -0.55 9.31
N GLY A 280 -4.20 -1.85 9.32
CA GLY A 280 -5.19 -2.93 9.46
C GLY A 280 -6.06 -3.14 8.22
N ASN A 281 -5.61 -2.71 7.05
CA ASN A 281 -6.26 -2.92 5.77
C ASN A 281 -5.85 -4.25 5.12
N ASP A 282 -6.60 -4.69 4.11
CA ASP A 282 -6.36 -5.94 3.40
C ASP A 282 -5.27 -5.78 2.31
N TRP A 283 -4.03 -6.12 2.68
CA TRP A 283 -2.88 -6.02 1.78
C TRP A 283 -2.99 -6.95 0.56
N ARG A 284 -3.63 -8.13 0.68
CA ARG A 284 -3.80 -9.06 -0.44
C ARG A 284 -4.78 -8.53 -1.49
N SER A 285 -5.84 -7.86 -1.04
CA SER A 285 -6.77 -7.14 -1.92
C SER A 285 -6.06 -6.03 -2.70
N ILE A 286 -5.21 -5.25 -2.00
CA ILE A 286 -4.43 -4.16 -2.62
C ILE A 286 -3.42 -4.71 -3.62
N GLU A 287 -2.65 -5.75 -3.27
CA GLU A 287 -1.71 -6.41 -4.18
C GLU A 287 -2.41 -6.93 -5.45
N ALA A 288 -3.50 -7.70 -5.28
CA ALA A 288 -4.25 -8.25 -6.40
C ALA A 288 -4.79 -7.14 -7.32
N GLY A 289 -5.38 -6.10 -6.75
CA GLY A 289 -5.90 -4.95 -7.50
C GLY A 289 -4.81 -4.17 -8.24
N ALA A 290 -3.67 -3.92 -7.60
CA ALA A 290 -2.55 -3.18 -8.18
C ALA A 290 -1.93 -3.94 -9.37
N HIS A 291 -1.68 -5.25 -9.23
CA HIS A 291 -1.09 -6.05 -10.31
C HIS A 291 -2.08 -6.29 -11.47
N ALA A 292 -3.37 -6.48 -11.17
CA ALA A 292 -4.39 -6.54 -12.20
C ALA A 292 -4.48 -5.20 -12.97
N TYR A 293 -4.46 -4.07 -12.26
CA TYR A 293 -4.46 -2.73 -12.85
C TYR A 293 -3.23 -2.50 -13.75
N ALA A 294 -2.05 -2.93 -13.32
CA ALA A 294 -0.83 -2.87 -14.11
C ALA A 294 -0.89 -3.67 -15.42
N SER A 295 -1.83 -4.60 -15.56
CA SER A 295 -2.01 -5.48 -16.73
C SER A 295 -3.18 -5.06 -17.65
N LEU A 296 -3.95 -4.02 -17.32
CA LEU A 296 -5.14 -3.62 -18.07
C LEU A 296 -4.88 -3.23 -19.53
N SER A 297 -3.67 -2.79 -19.84
CA SER A 297 -3.26 -2.46 -21.22
C SER A 297 -2.99 -3.69 -22.11
N GLY A 298 -3.09 -4.90 -21.56
CA GLY A 298 -2.73 -6.16 -22.22
C GLY A 298 -1.25 -6.54 -22.03
N GLN A 299 -0.44 -5.67 -21.47
CA GLN A 299 0.95 -5.94 -21.08
C GLN A 299 1.16 -5.43 -19.65
N TYR A 300 1.89 -6.18 -18.82
CA TYR A 300 2.23 -5.77 -17.47
C TYR A 300 3.12 -4.52 -17.47
N GLN A 301 2.67 -3.45 -16.85
CA GLN A 301 3.29 -2.12 -16.85
C GLN A 301 3.74 -1.68 -15.45
N PRO A 302 4.73 -0.77 -15.33
CA PRO A 302 5.05 -0.14 -14.05
C PRO A 302 3.88 0.75 -13.57
N LEU A 303 3.64 0.73 -12.26
CA LEU A 303 2.64 1.60 -11.59
C LEU A 303 3.11 3.04 -11.44
N THR A 304 4.43 3.30 -11.57
CA THR A 304 5.00 4.65 -11.55
C THR A 304 5.48 5.06 -12.94
N ASN A 305 5.47 6.37 -13.16
CA ASN A 305 6.05 7.00 -14.35
C ASN A 305 6.95 8.15 -13.94
N TRP A 306 8.21 8.13 -14.38
CA TRP A 306 9.20 9.18 -14.16
C TRP A 306 9.52 9.88 -15.47
N THR A 307 9.31 11.20 -15.50
CA THR A 307 9.54 12.04 -16.67
C THR A 307 10.34 13.28 -16.29
N LYS A 308 10.78 14.03 -17.28
CA LYS A 308 11.42 15.32 -17.11
C LYS A 308 10.52 16.42 -17.67
N ASP A 309 10.28 17.49 -16.90
CA ASP A 309 9.52 18.64 -17.38
C ASP A 309 10.41 19.62 -18.19
N GLU A 310 9.78 20.66 -18.76
CA GLU A 310 10.47 21.68 -19.55
C GLU A 310 11.49 22.48 -18.73
N ALA A 311 11.29 22.61 -17.42
CA ALA A 311 12.22 23.28 -16.50
C ALA A 311 13.38 22.36 -16.06
N GLY A 312 13.40 21.11 -16.50
CA GLY A 312 14.43 20.14 -16.19
C GLY A 312 14.22 19.40 -14.88
N ASN A 313 13.09 19.55 -14.21
CA ASN A 313 12.78 18.83 -12.97
C ASN A 313 12.36 17.39 -13.26
N LEU A 314 12.62 16.50 -12.30
CA LEU A 314 12.05 15.15 -12.28
C LEU A 314 10.60 15.19 -11.82
N VAL A 315 9.70 14.71 -12.66
CA VAL A 315 8.28 14.54 -12.33
C VAL A 315 8.01 13.06 -12.15
N GLY A 316 7.57 12.67 -10.95
CA GLY A 316 7.16 11.32 -10.63
C GLY A 316 5.65 11.24 -10.40
N THR A 317 5.03 10.24 -10.99
CA THR A 317 3.63 9.90 -10.72
C THR A 317 3.49 8.41 -10.41
N ILE A 318 2.55 8.08 -9.54
CA ILE A 318 2.06 6.72 -9.32
C ILE A 318 0.55 6.73 -9.45
N THR A 319 0.00 5.72 -10.12
CA THR A 319 -1.45 5.58 -10.29
C THR A 319 -1.85 4.12 -10.09
N LEU A 320 -2.73 3.85 -9.12
CA LEU A 320 -3.20 2.50 -8.82
C LEU A 320 -4.52 2.55 -8.03
N PRO A 321 -5.31 1.45 -8.03
CA PRO A 321 -6.47 1.34 -7.15
C PRO A 321 -6.02 1.11 -5.70
N LEU A 322 -6.58 1.90 -4.76
CA LEU A 322 -6.36 1.78 -3.32
C LEU A 322 -7.70 1.89 -2.56
N PRO A 323 -8.52 0.85 -2.59
CA PRO A 323 -9.79 0.82 -1.88
C PRO A 323 -9.60 0.53 -0.38
N VAL A 324 -8.79 1.35 0.30
CA VAL A 324 -8.53 1.23 1.73
C VAL A 324 -9.66 1.82 2.57
N GLY A 325 -9.82 1.35 3.80
CA GLY A 325 -10.77 1.90 4.76
C GLY A 325 -10.10 2.47 6.01
N THR A 326 -10.82 3.31 6.72
CA THR A 326 -10.45 3.82 8.05
C THR A 326 -11.35 3.29 9.16
N VAL A 327 -12.36 2.49 8.78
CA VAL A 327 -13.30 1.84 9.69
C VAL A 327 -13.59 0.41 9.24
N GLY A 328 -13.98 -0.43 10.19
CA GLY A 328 -14.36 -1.83 9.94
C GLY A 328 -13.19 -2.81 10.01
N GLY A 329 -13.47 -4.08 9.77
CA GLY A 329 -12.47 -5.15 9.79
C GLY A 329 -11.66 -5.19 11.11
N SER A 330 -10.37 -5.49 10.99
CA SER A 330 -9.43 -5.58 12.12
C SER A 330 -9.01 -4.22 12.70
N ILE A 331 -9.34 -3.10 12.03
CA ILE A 331 -8.92 -1.75 12.45
C ILE A 331 -9.37 -1.44 13.89
N ALA A 332 -10.61 -1.81 14.23
CA ALA A 332 -11.19 -1.51 15.55
C ALA A 332 -10.66 -2.40 16.69
N ILE A 333 -10.03 -3.53 16.37
CA ILE A 333 -9.66 -4.54 17.38
C ILE A 333 -8.16 -4.75 17.51
N HIS A 334 -7.36 -4.43 16.47
CA HIS A 334 -5.90 -4.58 16.49
C HIS A 334 -5.23 -3.33 17.08
N PRO A 335 -4.52 -3.41 18.23
CA PRO A 335 -3.92 -2.25 18.89
C PRO A 335 -2.95 -1.48 17.99
N GLY A 336 -2.13 -2.19 17.20
CA GLY A 336 -1.21 -1.58 16.24
C GLY A 336 -1.92 -0.78 15.15
N ALA A 337 -3.06 -1.29 14.64
CA ALA A 337 -3.85 -0.57 13.64
C ALA A 337 -4.52 0.68 14.25
N GLN A 338 -5.10 0.56 15.44
CA GLN A 338 -5.63 1.72 16.16
C GLN A 338 -4.57 2.79 16.38
N PHE A 339 -3.38 2.38 16.84
CA PHE A 339 -2.23 3.29 17.01
C PHE A 339 -1.81 3.94 15.69
N ALA A 340 -1.84 3.21 14.58
CA ALA A 340 -1.53 3.76 13.25
C ALA A 340 -2.48 4.90 12.87
N HIS A 341 -3.78 4.72 13.05
CA HIS A 341 -4.78 5.75 12.77
C HIS A 341 -4.64 6.97 13.69
N GLU A 342 -4.35 6.76 14.98
CA GLU A 342 -4.04 7.85 15.92
C GLU A 342 -2.78 8.61 15.49
N LEU A 343 -1.71 7.92 15.10
CA LEU A 343 -0.44 8.52 14.66
C LEU A 343 -0.60 9.34 13.38
N LEU A 344 -1.44 8.86 12.45
CA LEU A 344 -1.80 9.57 11.22
C LEU A 344 -2.75 10.76 11.44
N GLY A 345 -3.32 10.91 12.65
CA GLY A 345 -4.28 11.95 12.97
C GLY A 345 -5.67 11.69 12.38
N HIS A 346 -6.10 10.44 12.33
CA HIS A 346 -7.40 9.98 11.82
C HIS A 346 -7.71 10.51 10.41
N PRO A 347 -6.92 10.15 9.40
CA PRO A 347 -7.18 10.55 8.03
C PRO A 347 -8.52 9.98 7.54
N SER A 348 -9.18 10.65 6.62
CA SER A 348 -10.24 10.04 5.82
C SER A 348 -9.68 8.92 4.94
N ALA A 349 -10.54 8.05 4.42
CA ALA A 349 -10.10 6.98 3.53
C ALA A 349 -9.42 7.50 2.24
N VAL A 350 -9.85 8.67 1.75
CA VAL A 350 -9.21 9.37 0.61
C VAL A 350 -7.81 9.87 1.00
N GLU A 351 -7.65 10.50 2.17
CA GLU A 351 -6.35 10.94 2.66
C GLU A 351 -5.41 9.74 2.89
N LEU A 352 -5.92 8.64 3.47
CA LEU A 352 -5.14 7.42 3.70
C LEU A 352 -4.65 6.81 2.38
N ALA A 353 -5.51 6.70 1.36
CA ALA A 353 -5.13 6.24 0.03
C ALA A 353 -4.03 7.14 -0.59
N GLY A 354 -4.16 8.47 -0.43
CA GLY A 354 -3.14 9.43 -0.87
C GLY A 354 -1.80 9.28 -0.14
N ILE A 355 -1.81 9.04 1.16
CA ILE A 355 -0.60 8.78 1.97
C ILE A 355 0.09 7.49 1.50
N ILE A 356 -0.68 6.40 1.31
CA ILE A 356 -0.18 5.11 0.85
C ILE A 356 0.44 5.22 -0.54
N ALA A 357 -0.25 5.86 -1.49
CA ALA A 357 0.28 6.11 -2.83
C ALA A 357 1.57 6.94 -2.80
N SER A 358 1.64 7.96 -1.93
CA SER A 358 2.84 8.80 -1.78
C SER A 358 4.02 8.03 -1.18
N ILE A 359 3.78 7.07 -0.26
CA ILE A 359 4.81 6.15 0.24
C ILE A 359 5.27 5.20 -0.89
N GLY A 360 4.36 4.66 -1.70
CA GLY A 360 4.72 3.86 -2.87
C GLY A 360 5.62 4.61 -3.86
N LEU A 361 5.29 5.88 -4.13
CA LEU A 361 6.09 6.77 -4.98
C LEU A 361 7.47 7.05 -4.36
N ALA A 362 7.53 7.35 -3.06
CA ALA A 362 8.77 7.55 -2.32
C ALA A 362 9.65 6.29 -2.33
N GLN A 363 9.06 5.13 -2.06
CA GLN A 363 9.73 3.84 -2.07
C GLN A 363 10.39 3.56 -3.42
N ASN A 364 9.66 3.83 -4.51
CA ASN A 364 10.15 3.66 -5.86
C ASN A 364 11.27 4.65 -6.20
N LEU A 365 11.13 5.93 -5.83
CA LEU A 365 12.18 6.95 -6.01
C LEU A 365 13.50 6.51 -5.37
N ALA A 366 13.45 6.03 -4.12
CA ALA A 366 14.65 5.57 -3.42
C ALA A 366 15.33 4.41 -4.16
N ALA A 367 14.54 3.42 -4.61
CA ALA A 367 15.03 2.24 -5.30
C ALA A 367 15.64 2.60 -6.67
N VAL A 368 14.90 3.33 -7.51
CA VAL A 368 15.38 3.69 -8.87
C VAL A 368 16.60 4.60 -8.79
N ARG A 369 16.60 5.59 -7.87
CA ARG A 369 17.76 6.46 -7.65
C ARG A 369 19.00 5.66 -7.24
N ALA A 370 18.87 4.72 -6.32
CA ALA A 370 19.98 3.87 -5.89
C ALA A 370 20.50 3.01 -7.05
N LEU A 371 19.63 2.43 -7.86
CA LEU A 371 20.00 1.62 -9.03
C LEU A 371 20.84 2.40 -10.05
N VAL A 372 20.48 3.66 -10.30
CA VAL A 372 21.12 4.48 -11.35
C VAL A 372 22.33 5.31 -10.85
N THR A 373 22.64 5.25 -9.54
CA THR A 373 23.79 5.95 -8.92
C THR A 373 24.79 4.98 -8.29
N ASP A 374 24.71 4.75 -6.98
CA ASP A 374 25.68 3.95 -6.22
C ASP A 374 25.49 2.43 -6.34
N GLY A 375 24.38 1.99 -6.90
CA GLY A 375 23.93 0.60 -6.94
C GLY A 375 23.26 0.16 -5.61
N ILE A 376 22.32 -0.80 -5.72
CA ILE A 376 21.56 -1.32 -4.55
C ILE A 376 22.46 -2.05 -3.56
N GLN A 377 23.46 -2.78 -4.04
CA GLN A 377 24.31 -3.64 -3.19
C GLN A 377 25.03 -2.86 -2.08
N LYS A 378 25.48 -1.64 -2.33
CA LYS A 378 26.23 -0.85 -1.36
C LYS A 378 25.41 -0.46 -0.12
N GLY A 379 24.11 -0.22 -0.29
CA GLY A 379 23.16 0.01 0.81
C GLY A 379 22.76 -1.29 1.54
N HIS A 380 22.53 -2.36 0.78
CA HIS A 380 22.13 -3.66 1.31
C HIS A 380 23.24 -4.38 2.08
N MET A 381 24.51 -4.21 1.69
CA MET A 381 25.65 -4.86 2.36
C MET A 381 25.70 -4.58 3.87
N ARG A 382 25.44 -3.35 4.29
CA ARG A 382 25.45 -2.99 5.73
C ARG A 382 24.29 -3.64 6.50
N LEU A 383 23.13 -3.77 5.90
CA LEU A 383 21.95 -4.35 6.52
C LEU A 383 22.01 -5.88 6.50
N GLN A 384 22.54 -6.44 5.41
CA GLN A 384 22.85 -7.86 5.31
C GLN A 384 23.91 -8.27 6.36
N ALA A 385 24.94 -7.45 6.59
CA ALA A 385 25.91 -7.67 7.65
C ALA A 385 25.24 -7.73 9.04
N LYS A 386 24.25 -6.87 9.30
CA LYS A 386 23.47 -6.91 10.54
C LYS A 386 22.65 -8.18 10.67
N SER A 387 21.91 -8.56 9.63
CA SER A 387 21.11 -9.79 9.60
C SER A 387 21.99 -11.04 9.76
N LEU A 388 23.15 -11.08 9.11
CA LEU A 388 24.13 -12.16 9.28
C LEU A 388 24.66 -12.21 10.71
N GLY A 389 24.98 -11.07 11.32
CA GLY A 389 25.42 -11.01 12.71
C GLY A 389 24.40 -11.59 13.67
N LEU A 390 23.12 -11.21 13.51
CA LEU A 390 22.02 -11.77 14.31
C LEU A 390 21.82 -13.27 14.06
N ALA A 391 21.90 -13.72 12.80
CA ALA A 391 21.73 -15.11 12.41
C ALA A 391 22.83 -16.04 12.98
N VAL A 392 24.02 -15.51 13.28
CA VAL A 392 25.11 -16.26 13.91
C VAL A 392 25.14 -16.12 15.43
N GLY A 393 24.17 -15.41 16.02
CA GLY A 393 23.99 -15.28 17.46
C GLY A 393 24.85 -14.18 18.15
N ALA A 394 25.27 -13.15 17.38
CA ALA A 394 25.95 -12.00 17.95
C ALA A 394 25.04 -11.25 18.94
N THR A 395 25.59 -10.90 20.11
CA THR A 395 24.92 -10.06 21.11
C THR A 395 24.81 -8.61 20.64
N GLU A 396 23.97 -7.80 21.32
CA GLU A 396 23.82 -6.38 21.01
C GLU A 396 25.14 -5.61 21.08
N ASP A 397 26.03 -5.99 22.02
CA ASP A 397 27.35 -5.37 22.21
C ASP A 397 28.38 -5.81 21.16
N GLU A 398 28.31 -7.04 20.68
CA GLU A 398 29.21 -7.59 19.65
C GLU A 398 28.80 -7.13 18.22
N LEU A 399 27.54 -6.89 17.99
CA LEU A 399 26.98 -6.61 16.67
C LEU A 399 27.63 -5.42 15.95
N PRO A 400 27.88 -4.25 16.58
CA PRO A 400 28.55 -3.11 15.95
C PRO A 400 29.96 -3.43 15.44
N LEU A 401 30.74 -4.17 16.24
CA LEU A 401 32.10 -4.57 15.88
C LEU A 401 32.07 -5.61 14.74
N LEU A 402 31.22 -6.61 14.86
CA LEU A 402 31.05 -7.64 13.83
C LEU A 402 30.61 -7.03 12.49
N MET A 403 29.66 -6.08 12.48
CA MET A 403 29.25 -5.35 11.27
C MET A 403 30.42 -4.60 10.61
N ASN A 404 31.30 -3.96 11.39
CA ASN A 404 32.46 -3.25 10.85
C ASN A 404 33.48 -4.21 10.22
N LEU A 405 33.64 -5.41 10.79
CA LEU A 405 34.51 -6.44 10.24
C LEU A 405 33.93 -7.07 8.99
N LEU A 406 32.62 -7.38 8.99
CA LEU A 406 31.89 -7.90 7.84
C LEU A 406 31.90 -6.93 6.65
N ALA A 407 31.81 -5.64 6.91
CA ALA A 407 31.87 -4.62 5.85
C ALA A 407 33.24 -4.56 5.12
N LYS A 408 34.31 -5.11 5.75
CA LYS A 408 35.64 -5.18 5.20
C LYS A 408 36.01 -6.60 4.70
N ALA A 409 35.16 -7.57 4.93
CA ALA A 409 35.39 -8.95 4.54
C ALA A 409 35.19 -9.16 3.03
N PRO A 410 35.99 -10.02 2.39
CA PRO A 410 35.88 -10.31 0.96
C PRO A 410 34.54 -10.99 0.60
N HIS A 411 33.92 -11.70 1.54
CA HIS A 411 32.64 -12.38 1.34
C HIS A 411 31.69 -12.11 2.51
N LEU A 412 30.45 -11.74 2.19
CA LEU A 412 29.36 -11.56 3.15
C LEU A 412 28.51 -12.83 3.16
N ASN A 413 28.88 -13.79 4.00
CA ASN A 413 28.16 -15.04 4.21
C ASN A 413 28.19 -15.47 5.68
N GLN A 414 27.41 -16.48 6.02
CA GLN A 414 27.25 -16.95 7.39
C GLN A 414 28.56 -17.56 7.97
N GLU A 415 29.35 -18.21 7.13
CA GLU A 415 30.62 -18.80 7.52
C GLU A 415 31.62 -17.71 7.94
N THR A 416 31.76 -16.66 7.13
CA THR A 416 32.58 -15.49 7.45
C THR A 416 32.11 -14.81 8.73
N ALA A 417 30.78 -14.67 8.91
CA ALA A 417 30.21 -14.05 10.10
C ALA A 417 30.53 -14.86 11.37
N LYS A 418 30.41 -16.19 11.34
CA LYS A 418 30.79 -17.09 12.45
C LYS A 418 32.28 -16.97 12.81
N ALA A 419 33.14 -17.06 11.80
CA ALA A 419 34.58 -16.97 11.99
C ALA A 419 35.03 -15.62 12.58
N LEU A 420 34.34 -14.54 12.23
CA LEU A 420 34.61 -13.20 12.78
C LEU A 420 34.03 -13.04 14.18
N LEU A 421 32.85 -13.60 14.47
CA LEU A 421 32.27 -13.57 15.82
C LEU A 421 33.13 -14.33 16.82
N GLU A 422 33.65 -15.51 16.47
CA GLU A 422 34.56 -16.27 17.30
C GLU A 422 35.88 -15.52 17.66
N LYS A 423 36.30 -14.57 16.82
CA LYS A 423 37.44 -13.69 17.07
C LYS A 423 37.12 -12.51 17.99
N ILE A 424 35.85 -12.09 18.04
CA ILE A 424 35.39 -11.00 18.90
C ILE A 424 35.11 -11.49 20.31
N SER A 425 34.58 -12.72 20.44
CA SER A 425 34.18 -13.32 21.72
C SER A 425 35.35 -13.92 22.50
N LYS A 426 36.59 -13.91 21.95
CA LYS A 426 37.84 -14.26 22.61
C LYS A 426 38.55 -13.00 23.11
#